data_b7ea65fc655d1aa929f995ae4a360eb7
#
_entry.id   b7ea65fc655d1aa929f995ae4a360eb7
#
_cell.length_a   1.000
_cell.length_b   1.000
_cell.length_c   1.000
_cell.angle_alpha   90.00
_cell.angle_beta   90.00
_cell.angle_gamma   90.00
#
_symmetry.space_group_name_H-M   'P 1'
#
loop_
_entity.id
_entity.type
_entity.pdbx_description
1 polymer ?
#
loop_
_entity_poly.entity_id
_entity_poly.type
_entity_poly.pdbx_seq_one_letter_code
_entity_poly.pdbx_strand_id
1 'polypeptide(L)'
;MSVARTSKRGKAVVLAGALAIAVAGLGVWLWAGNEGEAKPLSAPANPCWDGMPSQGSMQKLLGPGNKFFISKSPYRVIKDHWPSHCAYDAESDDRVELVLSMHLSWAGEPPKADDFQAAGALRGDKAKTFDAGVHAYYLKATNRLYFQCDVDQPKDAPEYIRNDKYVMVDVLAHPMDSAHLTAKQAREVGLDMVLEVAHKVADQAGCTNDTNLPKTAPQVADANWPRYH
;
A
#
# COMPACT_ATOMS: atom_id res chain seq x y z
N MET A 1 -42.78 -27.06 73.71
CA MET A 1 -43.17 -26.53 72.41
C MET A 1 -42.32 -25.30 72.17
N SER A 2 -41.29 -25.39 71.30
CA SER A 2 -40.37 -24.31 71.00
C SER A 2 -40.52 -23.96 69.55
N VAL A 3 -41.01 -22.78 69.23
CA VAL A 3 -41.27 -22.33 67.89
C VAL A 3 -39.97 -21.63 67.33
N ALA A 4 -39.37 -22.25 66.33
CA ALA A 4 -38.22 -21.68 65.64
C ALA A 4 -38.64 -20.46 64.82
N ARG A 5 -38.17 -19.26 65.14
CA ARG A 5 -38.27 -18.05 64.32
C ARG A 5 -37.23 -18.12 63.23
N THR A 6 -37.63 -18.51 62.01
CA THR A 6 -36.79 -18.38 60.84
C THR A 6 -36.60 -16.92 60.47
N SER A 7 -35.35 -16.49 60.53
CA SER A 7 -34.90 -15.13 60.27
C SER A 7 -35.11 -14.72 58.81
N LYS A 8 -36.00 -13.75 58.55
CA LYS A 8 -36.21 -13.15 57.24
C LYS A 8 -34.99 -12.40 56.67
N ARG A 9 -33.93 -12.22 57.51
CA ARG A 9 -32.68 -11.52 57.08
C ARG A 9 -31.77 -12.33 56.14
N GLY A 10 -31.83 -13.66 56.17
CA GLY A 10 -30.96 -14.49 55.33
C GLY A 10 -31.32 -14.44 53.84
N LYS A 11 -32.61 -14.23 53.48
CA LYS A 11 -33.05 -14.18 52.06
C LYS A 11 -32.66 -12.90 51.37
N ALA A 12 -32.60 -11.78 52.07
CA ALA A 12 -32.23 -10.48 51.52
C ALA A 12 -30.72 -10.41 51.16
N VAL A 13 -29.86 -11.05 51.98
CA VAL A 13 -28.42 -11.07 51.76
C VAL A 13 -28.04 -11.92 50.55
N VAL A 14 -28.74 -13.05 50.33
CA VAL A 14 -28.49 -13.92 49.16
C VAL A 14 -28.91 -13.26 47.88
N LEU A 15 -30.04 -12.54 47.88
CA LEU A 15 -30.49 -11.79 46.68
C LEU A 15 -29.56 -10.61 46.32
N ALA A 16 -29.05 -9.90 47.33
CA ALA A 16 -28.11 -8.79 47.08
C ALA A 16 -26.75 -9.31 46.55
N GLY A 17 -26.27 -10.44 47.02
CA GLY A 17 -25.04 -11.09 46.56
C GLY A 17 -25.17 -11.57 45.08
N ALA A 18 -26.29 -12.18 44.73
CA ALA A 18 -26.54 -12.65 43.39
C ALA A 18 -26.66 -11.48 42.36
N LEU A 19 -27.27 -10.35 42.77
CA LEU A 19 -27.38 -9.17 41.92
C LEU A 19 -26.00 -8.50 41.70
N ALA A 20 -25.15 -8.45 42.74
CA ALA A 20 -23.81 -7.87 42.63
C ALA A 20 -22.89 -8.69 41.69
N ILE A 21 -23.00 -10.03 41.72
CA ILE A 21 -22.24 -10.90 40.79
C ILE A 21 -22.74 -10.77 39.37
N ALA A 22 -24.06 -10.64 39.13
CA ALA A 22 -24.62 -10.45 37.82
C ALA A 22 -24.22 -9.09 37.20
N VAL A 23 -24.19 -8.02 38.00
CA VAL A 23 -23.78 -6.68 37.51
C VAL A 23 -22.26 -6.65 37.27
N ALA A 24 -21.46 -7.29 38.10
CA ALA A 24 -20.01 -7.39 37.90
C ALA A 24 -19.69 -8.28 36.65
N GLY A 25 -20.42 -9.38 36.47
CA GLY A 25 -20.26 -10.24 35.30
C GLY A 25 -20.64 -9.58 34.00
N LEU A 26 -21.74 -8.82 33.98
CA LEU A 26 -22.17 -8.03 32.82
C LEU A 26 -21.18 -6.89 32.52
N GLY A 27 -20.67 -6.20 33.55
CA GLY A 27 -19.68 -5.14 33.38
C GLY A 27 -18.37 -5.66 32.78
N VAL A 28 -17.88 -6.81 33.24
CA VAL A 28 -16.68 -7.46 32.69
C VAL A 28 -16.92 -7.95 31.26
N TRP A 29 -18.12 -8.48 30.97
CA TRP A 29 -18.48 -8.93 29.62
C TRP A 29 -18.62 -7.78 28.63
N LEU A 30 -19.21 -6.68 29.06
CA LEU A 30 -19.32 -5.46 28.26
C LEU A 30 -17.94 -4.79 28.07
N TRP A 31 -17.03 -4.96 29.03
CA TRP A 31 -15.68 -4.40 28.92
C TRP A 31 -14.76 -5.30 28.07
N ALA A 32 -14.85 -6.62 28.22
CA ALA A 32 -14.11 -7.58 27.39
C ALA A 32 -14.63 -7.65 25.95
N GLY A 33 -15.92 -7.32 25.70
CA GLY A 33 -16.49 -7.23 24.35
C GLY A 33 -16.20 -5.89 23.64
N ASN A 34 -15.51 -4.98 24.33
CA ASN A 34 -15.18 -3.66 23.79
C ASN A 34 -13.64 -3.47 23.61
N GLU A 35 -12.87 -4.55 23.57
CA GLU A 35 -11.59 -4.55 22.89
C GLU A 35 -11.91 -4.37 21.41
N GLY A 36 -11.98 -3.08 21.01
CA GLY A 36 -12.50 -2.67 19.75
C GLY A 36 -11.73 -3.37 18.64
N GLU A 37 -12.43 -4.11 17.79
CA GLU A 37 -11.86 -4.58 16.53
C GLU A 37 -11.12 -3.40 15.92
N ALA A 38 -9.82 -3.57 15.70
CA ALA A 38 -9.00 -2.52 15.13
C ALA A 38 -9.66 -2.07 13.82
N LYS A 39 -10.07 -0.82 13.76
CA LYS A 39 -10.78 -0.30 12.59
C LYS A 39 -9.83 -0.30 11.40
N PRO A 40 -10.33 -0.63 10.19
CA PRO A 40 -9.52 -0.49 8.99
C PRO A 40 -8.94 0.94 8.91
N LEU A 41 -7.66 1.04 8.62
CA LEU A 41 -7.03 2.32 8.33
C LEU A 41 -7.70 2.94 7.09
N SER A 42 -8.00 4.23 7.14
CA SER A 42 -8.53 4.95 5.99
C SER A 42 -7.39 5.60 5.22
N ALA A 43 -7.26 5.26 3.94
CA ALA A 43 -6.30 5.90 3.08
C ALA A 43 -6.59 7.41 2.97
N PRO A 44 -5.57 8.27 3.01
CA PRO A 44 -5.75 9.70 2.82
C PRO A 44 -6.21 10.02 1.39
N ALA A 45 -6.92 11.14 1.22
CA ALA A 45 -7.43 11.57 -0.09
C ALA A 45 -6.29 11.83 -1.11
N ASN A 46 -5.15 12.32 -0.62
CA ASN A 46 -3.95 12.59 -1.42
C ASN A 46 -2.77 11.84 -0.80
N PRO A 47 -2.58 10.57 -1.13
CA PRO A 47 -1.53 9.77 -0.54
C PRO A 47 -0.14 10.39 -0.74
N CYS A 48 0.31 10.58 -1.97
CA CYS A 48 1.62 11.18 -2.22
C CYS A 48 1.51 12.56 -2.87
N TRP A 49 1.39 12.61 -4.19
CA TRP A 49 1.33 13.85 -4.97
C TRP A 49 0.10 13.83 -5.87
N ASP A 50 -0.70 14.89 -5.86
CA ASP A 50 -1.85 15.07 -6.75
C ASP A 50 -2.77 13.83 -6.84
N GLY A 51 -2.93 13.14 -5.69
CA GLY A 51 -3.72 11.91 -5.61
C GLY A 51 -3.10 10.70 -6.29
N MET A 52 -1.77 10.62 -6.39
CA MET A 52 -1.03 9.43 -6.85
C MET A 52 -0.46 8.62 -5.68
N PRO A 53 -0.75 7.31 -5.55
CA PRO A 53 -1.86 6.63 -6.23
C PRO A 53 -3.20 7.14 -5.72
N SER A 54 -4.31 6.71 -6.31
CA SER A 54 -5.64 7.10 -5.81
C SER A 54 -5.88 6.58 -4.40
N GLN A 55 -6.78 7.26 -3.69
CA GLN A 55 -7.23 6.80 -2.37
C GLN A 55 -7.78 5.37 -2.43
N GLY A 56 -8.52 5.04 -3.51
CA GLY A 56 -9.11 3.71 -3.69
C GLY A 56 -8.07 2.62 -3.89
N SER A 57 -7.00 2.88 -4.65
CA SER A 57 -5.90 1.95 -4.81
C SER A 57 -5.13 1.75 -3.52
N MET A 58 -4.84 2.85 -2.81
CA MET A 58 -4.17 2.79 -1.51
C MET A 58 -4.99 2.03 -0.46
N GLN A 59 -6.32 2.23 -0.43
CA GLN A 59 -7.22 1.55 0.51
C GLN A 59 -7.16 0.02 0.40
N LYS A 60 -6.91 -0.52 -0.80
CA LYS A 60 -6.79 -1.97 -1.01
C LYS A 60 -5.58 -2.58 -0.30
N LEU A 61 -4.54 -1.80 -0.03
CA LEU A 61 -3.33 -2.26 0.68
C LEU A 61 -3.49 -2.20 2.20
N LEU A 62 -4.45 -1.43 2.70
CA LEU A 62 -4.61 -1.18 4.12
C LEU A 62 -5.60 -2.18 4.74
N GLY A 63 -5.22 -2.74 5.88
CA GLY A 63 -6.07 -3.51 6.76
C GLY A 63 -6.38 -2.76 8.07
N PRO A 64 -6.90 -3.46 9.08
CA PRO A 64 -6.94 -2.96 10.44
C PRO A 64 -5.55 -2.55 10.93
N GLY A 65 -5.48 -1.39 11.60
CA GLY A 65 -4.22 -0.86 12.10
C GLY A 65 -4.42 0.38 12.95
N ASN A 66 -3.33 0.88 13.54
CA ASN A 66 -3.37 2.00 14.47
C ASN A 66 -3.19 3.34 13.78
N LYS A 67 -2.15 3.46 12.97
CA LYS A 67 -1.78 4.68 12.25
C LYS A 67 -0.87 4.38 11.06
N PHE A 68 -0.64 5.38 10.24
CA PHE A 68 0.37 5.32 9.18
C PHE A 68 1.25 6.58 9.19
N PHE A 69 2.42 6.40 8.62
CA PHE A 69 3.42 7.46 8.46
C PHE A 69 3.66 7.68 6.98
N ILE A 70 3.88 8.93 6.60
CA ILE A 70 4.14 9.31 5.22
C ILE A 70 5.49 9.99 5.15
N SER A 71 6.36 9.50 4.30
CA SER A 71 7.61 10.14 3.93
C SER A 71 7.58 10.45 2.44
N LYS A 72 7.70 11.72 2.06
CA LYS A 72 7.73 12.11 0.66
C LYS A 72 8.68 13.26 0.37
N SER A 73 9.36 13.18 -0.76
CA SER A 73 10.08 14.31 -1.35
C SER A 73 9.10 15.19 -2.14
N PRO A 74 9.49 16.45 -2.46
CA PRO A 74 8.73 17.26 -3.40
C PRO A 74 8.55 16.55 -4.75
N TYR A 75 7.37 16.75 -5.39
CA TYR A 75 7.12 16.24 -6.74
C TYR A 75 7.84 17.12 -7.76
N ARG A 76 9.00 16.67 -8.22
CA ARG A 76 9.90 17.44 -9.08
C ARG A 76 10.26 16.72 -10.38
N VAL A 77 9.79 15.49 -10.56
CA VAL A 77 10.16 14.66 -11.71
C VAL A 77 9.78 15.32 -13.04
N ILE A 78 8.63 15.96 -13.11
CA ILE A 78 8.17 16.61 -14.34
C ILE A 78 8.86 17.96 -14.57
N LYS A 79 8.85 18.81 -13.56
CA LYS A 79 9.33 20.20 -13.71
C LYS A 79 10.85 20.32 -13.77
N ASP A 80 11.53 19.59 -12.89
CA ASP A 80 12.96 19.79 -12.65
C ASP A 80 13.78 18.54 -13.05
N HIS A 81 13.15 17.49 -13.60
CA HIS A 81 13.75 16.19 -13.90
C HIS A 81 14.46 15.52 -12.70
N TRP A 82 14.12 15.92 -11.48
CA TRP A 82 14.67 15.33 -10.28
C TRP A 82 13.83 14.15 -9.82
N PRO A 83 14.46 13.09 -9.33
CA PRO A 83 13.72 11.95 -8.77
C PRO A 83 12.78 12.39 -7.66
N SER A 84 11.60 11.79 -7.62
CA SER A 84 10.59 11.99 -6.60
C SER A 84 10.30 10.67 -5.90
N HIS A 85 10.21 10.70 -4.58
CA HIS A 85 9.99 9.52 -3.76
C HIS A 85 8.87 9.76 -2.77
N CYS A 86 8.05 8.73 -2.56
CA CYS A 86 7.01 8.73 -1.54
C CYS A 86 6.91 7.32 -0.94
N ALA A 87 6.86 7.23 0.38
CA ALA A 87 6.68 5.98 1.08
C ALA A 87 5.59 6.09 2.15
N TYR A 88 4.90 5.00 2.36
CA TYR A 88 3.91 4.79 3.39
C TYR A 88 4.28 3.61 4.25
N ASP A 89 4.40 3.86 5.53
CA ASP A 89 4.52 2.83 6.54
C ASP A 89 3.23 2.80 7.36
N ALA A 90 2.71 1.62 7.63
CA ALA A 90 1.55 1.41 8.50
C ALA A 90 1.97 0.67 9.75
N GLU A 91 1.35 1.03 10.88
CA GLU A 91 1.55 0.36 12.15
C GLU A 91 0.35 -0.52 12.47
N SER A 92 0.60 -1.80 12.72
CA SER A 92 -0.36 -2.79 13.16
C SER A 92 0.29 -3.67 14.21
N ASP A 93 -0.38 -3.89 15.35
CA ASP A 93 0.07 -4.78 16.43
C ASP A 93 1.55 -4.59 16.82
N ASP A 94 1.95 -3.32 17.07
CA ASP A 94 3.31 -2.91 17.42
C ASP A 94 4.38 -3.18 16.33
N ARG A 95 3.96 -3.46 15.10
CA ARG A 95 4.84 -3.60 13.95
C ARG A 95 4.61 -2.45 12.97
N VAL A 96 5.70 -1.98 12.41
CA VAL A 96 5.69 -1.01 11.31
C VAL A 96 5.99 -1.76 10.03
N GLU A 97 5.06 -1.69 9.07
CA GLU A 97 5.16 -2.35 7.78
C GLU A 97 5.23 -1.30 6.67
N LEU A 98 6.19 -1.42 5.77
CA LEU A 98 6.24 -0.61 4.55
C LEU A 98 5.14 -1.09 3.59
N VAL A 99 4.09 -0.31 3.47
CA VAL A 99 2.91 -0.65 2.65
C VAL A 99 3.07 -0.20 1.20
N LEU A 100 3.68 0.96 0.99
CA LEU A 100 3.89 1.52 -0.33
C LEU A 100 5.22 2.25 -0.39
N SER A 101 5.97 2.04 -1.46
CA SER A 101 7.06 2.93 -1.85
C SER A 101 6.96 3.23 -3.34
N MET A 102 6.98 4.50 -3.70
CA MET A 102 6.99 4.95 -5.09
C MET A 102 8.24 5.75 -5.37
N HIS A 103 8.85 5.46 -6.51
CA HIS A 103 9.96 6.23 -7.03
C HIS A 103 9.70 6.59 -8.49
N LEU A 104 9.75 7.87 -8.79
CA LEU A 104 9.56 8.42 -10.13
C LEU A 104 10.86 9.11 -10.55
N SER A 105 11.34 8.81 -11.76
CA SER A 105 12.51 9.49 -12.31
C SER A 105 12.49 9.48 -13.83
N TRP A 106 13.18 10.42 -14.43
CA TRP A 106 13.61 10.28 -15.80
C TRP A 106 14.75 9.27 -15.89
N ALA A 107 14.85 8.60 -17.01
CA ALA A 107 15.84 7.56 -17.25
C ALA A 107 16.33 7.60 -18.69
N GLY A 108 17.58 7.21 -18.89
CA GLY A 108 18.10 6.86 -20.19
C GLY A 108 17.52 5.53 -20.69
N GLU A 109 18.33 4.72 -21.38
CA GLU A 109 17.87 3.43 -21.87
C GLU A 109 17.46 2.49 -20.72
N PRO A 110 16.24 1.93 -20.74
CA PRO A 110 15.79 1.01 -19.70
C PRO A 110 16.64 -0.25 -19.64
N PRO A 111 16.93 -0.80 -18.46
CA PRO A 111 17.67 -2.05 -18.33
C PRO A 111 16.90 -3.23 -18.91
N LYS A 112 17.60 -4.29 -19.28
CA LYS A 112 16.95 -5.57 -19.64
C LYS A 112 16.34 -6.24 -18.41
N ALA A 113 15.37 -7.13 -18.63
CA ALA A 113 14.69 -7.84 -17.55
C ALA A 113 15.66 -8.61 -16.62
N ASP A 114 16.70 -9.19 -17.19
CA ASP A 114 17.72 -9.95 -16.42
C ASP A 114 18.58 -9.05 -15.52
N ASP A 115 18.70 -7.76 -15.85
CA ASP A 115 19.46 -6.78 -15.09
C ASP A 115 18.60 -6.07 -14.04
N PHE A 116 17.28 -6.34 -14.04
CA PHE A 116 16.36 -5.72 -13.10
C PHE A 116 16.54 -6.29 -11.70
N GLN A 117 16.85 -5.42 -10.75
CA GLN A 117 16.94 -5.76 -9.33
C GLN A 117 15.85 -5.01 -8.56
N ALA A 118 15.06 -5.75 -7.81
CA ALA A 118 14.07 -5.18 -6.91
C ALA A 118 14.61 -5.12 -5.47
N ALA A 119 14.12 -4.19 -4.69
CA ALA A 119 14.38 -4.16 -3.25
C ALA A 119 13.93 -5.49 -2.61
N GLY A 120 14.79 -6.09 -1.78
CA GLY A 120 14.52 -7.36 -1.12
C GLY A 120 14.55 -8.60 -2.03
N ALA A 121 14.99 -8.49 -3.27
CA ALA A 121 15.20 -9.65 -4.13
C ALA A 121 16.39 -10.49 -3.61
N LEU A 122 16.22 -11.81 -3.63
CA LEU A 122 17.28 -12.75 -3.29
C LEU A 122 18.12 -13.04 -4.53
N ARG A 123 19.35 -13.50 -4.32
CA ARG A 123 20.23 -13.93 -5.42
C ARG A 123 19.56 -15.08 -6.19
N GLY A 124 19.31 -14.85 -7.49
CA GLY A 124 18.65 -15.82 -8.36
C GLY A 124 17.15 -15.59 -8.58
N ASP A 125 16.53 -14.67 -7.87
CA ASP A 125 15.17 -14.22 -8.21
C ASP A 125 15.20 -13.53 -9.58
N LYS A 126 14.27 -13.91 -10.46
CA LYS A 126 14.16 -13.33 -11.80
C LYS A 126 12.91 -12.50 -11.92
N ALA A 127 13.09 -11.29 -12.45
CA ALA A 127 11.96 -10.46 -12.84
C ALA A 127 11.17 -11.12 -13.97
N LYS A 128 9.88 -10.87 -13.97
CA LYS A 128 8.98 -11.21 -15.07
C LYS A 128 8.55 -9.94 -15.77
N THR A 129 8.34 -10.04 -17.06
CA THR A 129 7.86 -8.94 -17.88
C THR A 129 6.34 -8.94 -17.95
N PHE A 130 5.77 -7.77 -18.19
CA PHE A 130 4.38 -7.60 -18.58
C PHE A 130 4.27 -6.56 -19.69
N ASP A 131 3.15 -6.56 -20.41
CA ASP A 131 2.98 -5.72 -21.59
C ASP A 131 2.45 -4.33 -21.22
N ALA A 132 3.37 -3.38 -21.03
CA ALA A 132 3.05 -1.98 -20.75
C ALA A 132 4.27 -1.09 -21.04
N GLY A 133 4.05 0.06 -21.64
CA GLY A 133 5.10 1.00 -21.99
C GLY A 133 6.12 0.42 -22.96
N VAL A 134 7.39 0.73 -22.74
CA VAL A 134 8.52 0.17 -23.51
C VAL A 134 9.07 -1.08 -22.83
N HIS A 135 9.23 -1.01 -21.52
CA HIS A 135 9.65 -2.14 -20.68
C HIS A 135 8.91 -2.10 -19.35
N ALA A 136 8.37 -3.23 -18.94
CA ALA A 136 7.71 -3.36 -17.66
C ALA A 136 8.07 -4.69 -17.00
N TYR A 137 8.36 -4.60 -15.69
CA TYR A 137 8.87 -5.71 -14.90
C TYR A 137 8.13 -5.80 -13.58
N TYR A 138 7.94 -7.01 -13.10
CA TYR A 138 7.57 -7.23 -11.72
C TYR A 138 8.45 -8.29 -11.06
N LEU A 139 8.78 -8.03 -9.82
CA LEU A 139 9.54 -8.96 -8.98
C LEU A 139 9.08 -8.79 -7.55
N LYS A 140 8.45 -9.83 -7.01
CA LYS A 140 7.82 -9.79 -5.68
C LYS A 140 6.77 -8.65 -5.63
N ALA A 141 6.89 -7.73 -4.65
CA ALA A 141 6.00 -6.58 -4.49
C ALA A 141 6.35 -5.39 -5.38
N THR A 142 7.51 -5.41 -6.02
CA THR A 142 7.98 -4.31 -6.85
C THR A 142 7.46 -4.44 -8.26
N ASN A 143 6.86 -3.38 -8.77
CA ASN A 143 6.40 -3.24 -10.14
C ASN A 143 7.09 -2.02 -10.74
N ARG A 144 7.85 -2.20 -11.81
CA ARG A 144 8.56 -1.13 -12.49
C ARG A 144 8.16 -1.06 -13.95
N LEU A 145 7.91 0.14 -14.41
CA LEU A 145 7.49 0.41 -15.77
C LEU A 145 8.28 1.58 -16.32
N TYR A 146 8.71 1.44 -17.57
CA TYR A 146 9.35 2.49 -18.35
C TYR A 146 8.46 2.81 -19.56
N PHE A 147 8.17 4.07 -19.77
CA PHE A 147 7.52 4.52 -20.99
C PHE A 147 8.30 5.67 -21.60
N GLN A 148 8.31 5.72 -22.93
CA GLN A 148 8.90 6.84 -23.65
C GLN A 148 7.98 8.05 -23.49
N CYS A 149 8.58 9.20 -23.25
CA CYS A 149 7.85 10.46 -23.12
C CYS A 149 8.60 11.56 -23.88
N ASP A 150 8.10 11.88 -25.04
CA ASP A 150 8.61 12.98 -25.82
C ASP A 150 7.96 14.28 -25.31
N VAL A 151 8.77 15.15 -24.73
CA VAL A 151 8.35 16.46 -24.23
C VAL A 151 9.17 17.54 -24.87
N ASP A 152 8.58 18.72 -25.05
CA ASP A 152 9.30 19.91 -25.49
C ASP A 152 10.27 20.36 -24.40
N GLN A 153 11.51 20.00 -24.57
CA GLN A 153 12.55 20.37 -23.60
C GLN A 153 13.10 21.76 -23.88
N PRO A 154 13.39 22.56 -22.84
CA PRO A 154 14.08 23.84 -23.01
C PRO A 154 15.41 23.64 -23.75
N LYS A 155 15.74 24.54 -24.69
CA LYS A 155 16.98 24.47 -25.49
C LYS A 155 18.25 24.52 -24.63
N ASP A 156 18.14 25.10 -23.46
CA ASP A 156 19.21 25.27 -22.45
C ASP A 156 19.19 24.18 -21.39
N ALA A 157 18.34 23.15 -21.54
CA ALA A 157 18.34 22.02 -20.61
C ALA A 157 19.72 21.34 -20.59
N PRO A 158 20.23 20.92 -19.43
CA PRO A 158 21.46 20.14 -19.31
C PRO A 158 21.45 18.90 -20.18
N GLU A 159 22.61 18.51 -20.70
CA GLU A 159 22.72 17.38 -21.64
C GLU A 159 22.18 16.07 -21.09
N TYR A 160 22.37 15.79 -19.79
CA TYR A 160 21.85 14.59 -19.15
C TYR A 160 20.32 14.57 -19.16
N ILE A 161 19.66 15.73 -19.03
CA ILE A 161 18.20 15.85 -19.13
C ILE A 161 17.72 15.59 -20.57
N ARG A 162 18.45 16.15 -21.55
CA ARG A 162 18.09 16.00 -22.96
C ARG A 162 18.21 14.56 -23.49
N ASN A 163 19.03 13.75 -22.84
CA ASN A 163 19.23 12.35 -23.21
C ASN A 163 18.25 11.39 -22.53
N ASP A 164 17.55 11.82 -21.50
CA ASP A 164 16.57 11.01 -20.79
C ASP A 164 15.23 11.07 -21.53
N LYS A 165 14.92 9.99 -22.26
CA LYS A 165 13.70 9.88 -23.07
C LYS A 165 12.62 9.03 -22.42
N TYR A 166 12.95 8.38 -21.33
CA TYR A 166 12.05 7.47 -20.64
C TYR A 166 11.70 8.00 -19.27
N VAL A 167 10.46 7.77 -18.86
CA VAL A 167 10.04 7.95 -17.47
C VAL A 167 9.97 6.58 -16.83
N MET A 168 10.61 6.46 -15.68
CA MET A 168 10.54 5.28 -14.83
C MET A 168 9.52 5.52 -13.72
N VAL A 169 8.58 4.61 -13.60
CA VAL A 169 7.65 4.49 -12.48
C VAL A 169 7.94 3.19 -11.75
N ASP A 170 8.37 3.29 -10.51
CA ASP A 170 8.65 2.14 -9.65
C ASP A 170 7.69 2.18 -8.45
N VAL A 171 6.90 1.13 -8.30
CA VAL A 171 5.92 0.98 -7.23
C VAL A 171 6.16 -0.33 -6.51
N LEU A 172 6.59 -0.25 -5.26
CA LEU A 172 6.51 -1.34 -4.33
C LEU A 172 5.16 -1.23 -3.61
N ALA A 173 4.28 -2.20 -3.84
CA ALA A 173 2.97 -2.29 -3.21
C ALA A 173 2.93 -3.55 -2.35
N HIS A 174 3.02 -3.38 -1.04
CA HIS A 174 3.02 -4.47 -0.08
C HIS A 174 1.79 -4.35 0.82
N PRO A 175 0.74 -5.16 0.60
CA PRO A 175 -0.44 -5.12 1.45
C PRO A 175 -0.07 -5.46 2.89
N MET A 176 -0.71 -4.78 3.85
CA MET A 176 -0.63 -5.20 5.25
C MET A 176 -1.11 -6.65 5.38
N ASP A 177 -0.50 -7.42 6.28
CA ASP A 177 -0.95 -8.79 6.56
C ASP A 177 -2.43 -8.83 6.97
N SER A 178 -2.87 -7.80 7.69
CA SER A 178 -4.26 -7.61 8.13
C SER A 178 -5.24 -7.24 6.98
N ALA A 179 -4.76 -6.93 5.78
CA ALA A 179 -5.61 -6.70 4.60
C ALA A 179 -6.13 -8.01 3.98
N HIS A 180 -5.56 -9.16 4.37
CA HIS A 180 -5.97 -10.50 3.95
C HIS A 180 -6.04 -10.72 2.43
N LEU A 181 -5.21 -10.03 1.66
CA LEU A 181 -5.15 -10.23 0.21
C LEU A 181 -4.42 -11.53 -0.13
N THR A 182 -4.93 -12.23 -1.13
CA THR A 182 -4.18 -13.32 -1.76
C THR A 182 -3.00 -12.77 -2.55
N ALA A 183 -1.97 -13.58 -2.80
CA ALA A 183 -0.82 -13.19 -3.62
C ALA A 183 -1.22 -12.67 -5.02
N LYS A 184 -2.28 -13.23 -5.62
CA LYS A 184 -2.83 -12.77 -6.88
C LYS A 184 -3.42 -11.37 -6.76
N GLN A 185 -4.29 -11.16 -5.77
CA GLN A 185 -4.92 -9.84 -5.52
C GLN A 185 -3.88 -8.77 -5.20
N ALA A 186 -2.87 -9.08 -4.37
CA ALA A 186 -1.79 -8.15 -4.06
C ALA A 186 -1.03 -7.70 -5.32
N ARG A 187 -0.78 -8.63 -6.25
CA ARG A 187 -0.14 -8.31 -7.51
C ARG A 187 -1.02 -7.47 -8.42
N GLU A 188 -2.29 -7.82 -8.56
CA GLU A 188 -3.24 -7.05 -9.35
C GLU A 188 -3.30 -5.60 -8.85
N VAL A 189 -3.36 -5.40 -7.53
CA VAL A 189 -3.30 -4.06 -6.93
C VAL A 189 -2.00 -3.32 -7.28
N GLY A 190 -0.85 -4.00 -7.19
CA GLY A 190 0.45 -3.40 -7.54
C GLY A 190 0.56 -3.01 -9.01
N LEU A 191 0.06 -3.84 -9.92
CA LEU A 191 0.03 -3.56 -11.36
C LEU A 191 -0.95 -2.43 -11.69
N ASP A 192 -2.13 -2.42 -11.09
CA ASP A 192 -3.09 -1.32 -11.25
C ASP A 192 -2.46 0.01 -10.79
N MET A 193 -1.77 0.01 -9.65
CA MET A 193 -1.12 1.21 -9.13
C MET A 193 -0.01 1.73 -10.02
N VAL A 194 0.89 0.87 -10.52
CA VAL A 194 1.99 1.34 -11.37
C VAL A 194 1.47 1.94 -12.67
N LEU A 195 0.40 1.38 -13.24
CA LEU A 195 -0.26 1.93 -14.43
C LEU A 195 -1.00 3.23 -14.13
N GLU A 196 -1.76 3.28 -13.04
CA GLU A 196 -2.45 4.50 -12.61
C GLU A 196 -1.47 5.67 -12.46
N VAL A 197 -0.35 5.42 -11.78
CA VAL A 197 0.70 6.43 -11.60
C VAL A 197 1.34 6.80 -12.94
N ALA A 198 1.66 5.81 -13.79
CA ALA A 198 2.27 6.05 -15.11
C ALA A 198 1.38 6.92 -16.01
N HIS A 199 0.08 6.65 -16.08
CA HIS A 199 -0.86 7.48 -16.82
C HIS A 199 -0.90 8.92 -16.31
N LYS A 200 -1.01 9.13 -15.00
CA LYS A 200 -1.01 10.49 -14.43
C LYS A 200 0.29 11.23 -14.67
N VAL A 201 1.43 10.53 -14.57
CA VAL A 201 2.73 11.13 -14.86
C VAL A 201 2.84 11.49 -16.35
N ALA A 202 2.40 10.63 -17.26
CA ALA A 202 2.39 10.91 -18.70
C ALA A 202 1.52 12.13 -19.04
N ASP A 203 0.32 12.22 -18.46
CA ASP A 203 -0.59 13.35 -18.64
C ASP A 203 0.02 14.65 -18.11
N GLN A 204 0.60 14.64 -16.92
CA GLN A 204 1.21 15.81 -16.30
C GLN A 204 2.50 16.26 -17.00
N ALA A 205 3.27 15.29 -17.53
CA ALA A 205 4.45 15.59 -18.33
C ALA A 205 4.11 16.17 -19.70
N GLY A 206 2.89 15.94 -20.20
CA GLY A 206 2.49 16.34 -21.52
C GLY A 206 3.23 15.55 -22.59
N CYS A 207 3.39 14.23 -22.43
CA CYS A 207 4.01 13.38 -23.42
C CYS A 207 3.26 13.48 -24.74
N THR A 208 3.96 13.82 -25.84
CA THR A 208 3.35 14.03 -27.16
C THR A 208 3.28 12.77 -28.00
N ASN A 209 4.04 11.75 -27.66
CA ASN A 209 4.08 10.45 -28.31
C ASN A 209 3.07 9.46 -27.70
N ASP A 210 2.85 8.34 -28.40
CA ASP A 210 2.16 7.20 -27.81
C ASP A 210 3.06 6.53 -26.76
N THR A 211 2.60 6.52 -25.52
CA THR A 211 3.33 5.95 -24.38
C THR A 211 3.19 4.44 -24.27
N ASN A 212 2.33 3.80 -25.09
CA ASN A 212 2.01 2.37 -25.02
C ASN A 212 1.54 1.89 -23.63
N LEU A 213 0.90 2.77 -22.88
CA LEU A 213 0.34 2.42 -21.57
C LEU A 213 -1.05 1.81 -21.73
N PRO A 214 -1.27 0.54 -21.34
CA PRO A 214 -2.60 -0.07 -21.43
C PRO A 214 -3.56 0.58 -20.44
N LYS A 215 -4.85 0.65 -20.78
CA LYS A 215 -5.89 1.23 -19.91
C LYS A 215 -6.15 0.41 -18.65
N THR A 216 -5.88 -0.88 -18.71
CA THR A 216 -6.08 -1.82 -17.60
C THR A 216 -4.85 -2.68 -17.43
N ALA A 217 -4.58 -3.10 -16.21
CA ALA A 217 -3.45 -3.96 -15.95
C ALA A 217 -3.55 -5.27 -16.73
N PRO A 218 -2.47 -5.71 -17.37
CA PRO A 218 -2.45 -6.97 -18.07
C PRO A 218 -2.57 -8.13 -17.08
N GLN A 219 -3.22 -9.20 -17.52
CA GLN A 219 -3.27 -10.43 -16.75
C GLN A 219 -1.89 -11.07 -16.74
N VAL A 220 -1.33 -11.27 -15.55
CA VAL A 220 -0.04 -11.94 -15.39
C VAL A 220 -0.24 -13.32 -14.80
N ALA A 221 0.57 -14.28 -15.28
CA ALA A 221 0.52 -15.64 -14.76
C ALA A 221 0.85 -15.65 -13.26
N ASP A 222 0.19 -16.55 -12.52
CA ASP A 222 0.46 -16.75 -11.11
C ASP A 222 1.94 -17.05 -10.91
N ALA A 223 2.62 -16.17 -10.21
CA ALA A 223 3.93 -16.45 -9.68
C ALA A 223 3.78 -16.71 -8.18
N ASN A 224 4.54 -17.66 -7.67
CA ASN A 224 4.62 -17.88 -6.25
C ASN A 224 5.07 -16.58 -5.57
N TRP A 225 4.17 -15.94 -4.88
CA TRP A 225 4.46 -14.78 -4.07
C TRP A 225 5.11 -15.28 -2.78
N PRO A 226 6.37 -14.99 -2.52
CA PRO A 226 6.93 -15.32 -1.23
C PRO A 226 6.20 -14.49 -0.19
N ARG A 227 5.61 -15.13 0.80
CA ARG A 227 5.17 -14.44 2.01
C ARG A 227 6.43 -13.92 2.68
N TYR A 228 6.52 -12.62 2.88
CA TYR A 228 7.52 -12.06 3.76
C TYR A 228 7.09 -12.39 5.18
N HIS A 229 7.86 -13.23 5.84
CA HIS A 229 7.75 -13.51 7.28
C HIS A 229 8.82 -12.72 7.99
#